data_c76042e5e3bc9f27c6f846dfea200e69
#
_entry.id   c76042e5e3bc9f27c6f846dfea200e69
#
_cell.length_a   1.000
_cell.length_b   1.000
_cell.length_c   1.000
_cell.angle_alpha   90.00
_cell.angle_beta   90.00
_cell.angle_gamma   90.00
#
_symmetry.space_group_name_H-M   'P 1'
#
loop_
_entity.id
_entity.type
_entity.pdbx_description
1 polymer ?
#
loop_
_entity_poly.entity_id
_entity_poly.type
_entity_poly.pdbx_seq_one_letter_code
_entity_poly.pdbx_strand_id
1 'polypeptide(L)'
;IHPHTHFNSEVYVLTKEEGGRHTPFFSGYRPQFYFRTTDVTGVIKLPEGVEMVMPGDNIRMEIELITPIAMDAGLRFAIREGGRTVASGVVSSVIE
;
A
#
# COMPACT_ATOMS: atom_id res chain seq x y z
N ILE A 1 -19.87 6.64 6.00
CA ILE A 1 -18.48 6.15 5.88
C ILE A 1 -18.07 5.53 7.21
N HIS A 2 -17.56 4.32 7.13
CA HIS A 2 -17.10 3.60 8.31
C HIS A 2 -15.59 3.44 8.27
N PRO A 3 -14.92 3.42 9.43
CA PRO A 3 -13.48 3.13 9.46
C PRO A 3 -13.21 1.67 9.15
N HIS A 4 -12.12 1.43 8.42
CA HIS A 4 -11.72 0.09 8.00
C HIS A 4 -10.22 -0.10 8.21
N THR A 5 -9.83 -1.34 8.44
CA THR A 5 -8.42 -1.69 8.60
C THR A 5 -7.92 -2.63 7.50
N HIS A 6 -8.82 -3.30 6.79
CA HIS A 6 -8.45 -4.37 5.88
C HIS A 6 -9.09 -4.14 4.52
N PHE A 7 -8.27 -4.06 3.48
CA PHE A 7 -8.77 -3.76 2.13
C PHE A 7 -7.84 -4.32 1.06
N ASN A 8 -8.41 -4.48 -0.14
CA ASN A 8 -7.64 -4.82 -1.33
C ASN A 8 -7.32 -3.53 -2.08
N SER A 9 -6.16 -3.50 -2.70
CA SER A 9 -5.72 -2.32 -3.44
C SER A 9 -4.97 -2.71 -4.69
N GLU A 10 -4.91 -1.76 -5.63
CA GLU A 10 -4.03 -1.85 -6.78
C GLU A 10 -2.92 -0.85 -6.54
N VAL A 11 -1.68 -1.31 -6.57
CA VAL A 11 -0.53 -0.51 -6.19
C VAL A 11 0.50 -0.51 -7.30
N TYR A 12 1.00 0.68 -7.61
CA TYR A 12 2.13 0.85 -8.52
C TYR A 12 3.37 1.18 -7.68
N VAL A 13 4.40 0.37 -7.81
CA VAL A 13 5.64 0.58 -7.08
C VAL A 13 6.56 1.47 -7.91
N LEU A 14 6.95 2.61 -7.34
CA LEU A 14 7.79 3.57 -8.03
C LEU A 14 9.17 2.97 -8.30
N THR A 15 9.72 3.32 -9.46
CA THR A 15 11.08 2.91 -9.81
C THR A 15 12.08 3.79 -9.06
N LYS A 16 13.34 3.38 -9.05
CA LYS A 16 14.41 4.16 -8.48
C LYS A 16 14.47 5.56 -9.11
N GLU A 17 14.28 5.63 -10.42
CA GLU A 17 14.30 6.90 -11.16
C GLU A 17 13.16 7.83 -10.75
N GLU A 18 12.07 7.26 -10.28
CA GLU A 18 10.92 8.02 -9.81
C GLU A 18 11.03 8.38 -8.33
N GLY A 19 12.14 8.05 -7.70
CA GLY A 19 12.35 8.33 -6.29
C GLY A 19 11.95 7.18 -5.35
N GLY A 20 11.60 6.03 -5.91
CA GLY A 20 11.20 4.87 -5.13
C GLY A 20 12.38 4.03 -4.63
N ARG A 21 12.05 2.81 -4.22
CA ARG A 21 13.05 1.87 -3.72
C ARG A 21 13.84 1.27 -4.88
N HIS A 22 15.08 0.82 -4.59
CA HIS A 22 15.80 -0.01 -5.54
C HIS A 22 15.65 -1.50 -5.22
N THR A 23 14.99 -1.84 -4.12
CA THR A 23 14.82 -3.23 -3.70
C THR A 23 13.34 -3.60 -3.73
N PRO A 24 13.00 -4.88 -3.94
CA PRO A 24 11.60 -5.28 -3.97
C PRO A 24 10.95 -5.27 -2.59
N PHE A 25 9.62 -5.28 -2.59
CA PHE A 25 8.85 -5.49 -1.38
C PHE A 25 8.59 -6.97 -1.20
N PHE A 26 8.59 -7.40 0.05
CA PHE A 26 8.25 -8.78 0.39
C PHE A 26 6.95 -8.78 1.20
N SER A 27 6.27 -9.92 1.23
CA SER A 27 5.10 -10.08 2.07
C SER A 27 5.51 -9.84 3.53
N GLY A 28 4.65 -9.13 4.26
CA GLY A 28 4.98 -8.76 5.64
C GLY A 28 5.67 -7.42 5.78
N TYR A 29 5.96 -6.74 4.66
CA TYR A 29 6.52 -5.39 4.69
C TYR A 29 5.56 -4.44 5.41
N ARG A 30 6.08 -3.62 6.30
CA ARG A 30 5.29 -2.73 7.14
C ARG A 30 5.64 -1.26 6.93
N PRO A 31 5.27 -0.68 5.78
CA PRO A 31 5.52 0.73 5.53
C PRO A 31 4.42 1.60 6.16
N GLN A 32 4.55 2.90 5.99
CA GLN A 32 3.48 3.83 6.33
C GLN A 32 2.61 4.07 5.11
N PHE A 33 1.31 4.14 5.34
CA PHE A 33 0.32 4.42 4.31
C PHE A 33 -0.24 5.80 4.54
N TYR A 34 -0.14 6.65 3.55
CA TYR A 34 -0.59 8.03 3.66
C TYR A 34 -1.94 8.20 2.98
N PHE A 35 -2.96 8.47 3.78
CA PHE A 35 -4.33 8.70 3.31
C PHE A 35 -4.65 10.17 3.53
N ARG A 36 -4.75 10.95 2.44
CA ARG A 36 -5.03 12.38 2.53
C ARG A 36 -4.04 13.09 3.46
N THR A 37 -4.39 13.24 4.73
CA THR A 37 -3.56 13.95 5.71
C THR A 37 -3.10 13.06 6.86
N THR A 38 -3.37 11.77 6.79
CA THR A 38 -3.10 10.85 7.90
C THR A 38 -2.13 9.75 7.48
N ASP A 39 -1.08 9.56 8.27
CA ASP A 39 -0.15 8.44 8.12
C ASP A 39 -0.58 7.30 9.04
N VAL A 40 -0.61 6.09 8.51
CA VAL A 40 -0.96 4.91 9.28
C VAL A 40 -0.02 3.79 8.91
N THR A 41 0.51 3.10 9.91
CA THR A 41 1.33 1.92 9.67
C THR A 41 0.43 0.75 9.29
N GLY A 42 0.85 -0.03 8.32
CA GLY A 42 0.11 -1.21 7.90
C GLY A 42 1.03 -2.29 7.39
N VAL A 43 0.45 -3.47 7.17
CA VAL A 43 1.17 -4.63 6.66
C VAL A 43 0.68 -4.96 5.27
N ILE A 44 1.62 -5.21 4.36
CA ILE A 44 1.30 -5.64 3.00
C ILE A 44 1.25 -7.15 2.97
N LYS A 45 0.18 -7.69 2.40
CA LYS A 45 0.03 -9.13 2.17
C LYS A 45 -0.06 -9.34 0.66
N LEU A 46 0.93 -10.00 0.10
CA LEU A 46 0.97 -10.25 -1.33
C LEU A 46 0.06 -11.43 -1.69
N PRO A 47 -0.44 -11.47 -2.94
CA PRO A 47 -1.27 -12.58 -3.38
C PRO A 47 -0.54 -13.92 -3.28
N GLU A 48 -1.30 -15.00 -3.21
CA GLU A 48 -0.73 -16.34 -3.21
C GLU A 48 0.12 -16.56 -4.46
N GLY A 49 1.31 -17.13 -4.27
CA GLY A 49 2.23 -17.37 -5.36
C GLY A 49 3.15 -16.19 -5.67
N VAL A 50 2.92 -15.04 -5.05
CA VAL A 50 3.77 -13.86 -5.23
C VAL A 50 4.60 -13.67 -3.98
N GLU A 51 5.92 -13.74 -4.11
CA GLU A 51 6.82 -13.59 -2.97
C GLU A 51 7.36 -12.18 -2.83
N MET A 52 7.42 -11.45 -3.93
CA MET A 52 7.97 -10.09 -3.91
C MET A 52 7.37 -9.26 -5.04
N VAL A 53 7.46 -7.94 -4.89
CA VAL A 53 7.04 -6.97 -5.90
C VAL A 53 8.25 -6.11 -6.25
N MET A 54 8.59 -6.07 -7.53
CA MET A 54 9.73 -5.30 -8.00
C MET A 54 9.37 -3.84 -8.23
N PRO A 55 10.32 -2.90 -8.11
CA PRO A 55 10.06 -1.53 -8.50
C PRO A 55 9.62 -1.44 -9.96
N GLY A 56 8.60 -0.63 -10.21
CA GLY A 56 8.02 -0.51 -11.54
C GLY A 56 6.85 -1.45 -11.79
N ASP A 57 6.59 -2.40 -10.90
CA ASP A 57 5.47 -3.31 -11.03
C ASP A 57 4.17 -2.68 -10.58
N ASN A 58 3.09 -3.11 -11.23
CA ASN A 58 1.74 -2.74 -10.84
C ASN A 58 1.06 -4.04 -10.41
N ILE A 59 0.60 -4.10 -9.17
CA ILE A 59 0.11 -5.36 -8.60
C ILE A 59 -1.04 -5.09 -7.63
N ARG A 60 -1.91 -6.08 -7.51
CA ARG A 60 -2.94 -6.06 -6.47
C ARG A 60 -2.36 -6.66 -5.21
N MET A 61 -2.66 -6.04 -4.10
CA MET A 61 -2.22 -6.55 -2.81
C MET A 61 -3.27 -6.26 -1.75
N GLU A 62 -3.25 -7.07 -0.70
CA GLU A 62 -4.11 -6.91 0.44
C GLU A 62 -3.33 -6.14 1.51
N ILE A 63 -3.99 -5.19 2.13
CA ILE A 63 -3.34 -4.32 3.12
C ILE A 63 -4.15 -4.36 4.41
N GLU A 64 -3.45 -4.47 5.53
CA GLU A 64 -4.05 -4.44 6.85
C GLU A 64 -3.39 -3.32 7.64
N LEU A 65 -4.19 -2.34 8.05
CA LEU A 65 -3.72 -1.19 8.81
C LEU A 65 -3.80 -1.47 10.30
N ILE A 66 -2.93 -0.85 11.09
CA ILE A 66 -2.98 -0.99 12.54
C ILE A 66 -4.04 -0.08 13.16
N THR A 67 -4.50 0.93 12.42
CA THR A 67 -5.49 1.89 12.90
C THR A 67 -6.58 2.04 11.84
N PRO A 68 -7.87 2.02 12.23
CA PRO A 68 -8.95 2.18 11.25
C PRO A 68 -8.92 3.55 10.57
N ILE A 69 -9.22 3.54 9.27
CA ILE A 69 -9.27 4.76 8.46
C ILE A 69 -10.58 4.74 7.67
N ALA A 70 -11.25 5.87 7.60
CA ALA A 70 -12.45 6.00 6.79
C ALA A 70 -12.06 5.90 5.31
N MET A 71 -12.64 4.96 4.58
CA MET A 71 -12.28 4.76 3.18
C MET A 71 -13.42 4.13 2.39
N ASP A 72 -13.39 4.35 1.09
CA ASP A 72 -14.25 3.71 0.11
C ASP A 72 -13.41 3.25 -1.06
N ALA A 73 -13.97 2.40 -1.89
CA ALA A 73 -13.32 2.01 -3.14
C ALA A 73 -13.03 3.27 -3.96
N GLY A 74 -11.84 3.34 -4.53
CA GLY A 74 -11.41 4.49 -5.30
C GLY A 74 -10.58 5.50 -4.52
N LEU A 75 -10.48 5.35 -3.20
CA LEU A 75 -9.64 6.23 -2.40
C LEU A 75 -8.18 5.97 -2.73
N ARG A 76 -7.43 7.02 -3.02
CA ARG A 76 -6.01 6.92 -3.34
C ARG A 76 -5.17 7.09 -2.08
N PHE A 77 -4.04 6.41 -2.07
CA PHE A 77 -3.08 6.51 -0.98
C PHE A 77 -1.67 6.37 -1.50
N ALA A 78 -0.71 6.77 -0.69
CA ALA A 78 0.71 6.60 -1.01
C ALA A 78 1.33 5.69 0.03
N ILE A 79 2.35 4.94 -0.38
CA ILE A 79 3.15 4.13 0.53
C ILE A 79 4.46 4.87 0.72
N ARG A 80 4.81 5.16 1.95
CA ARG A 80 5.97 5.97 2.29
C ARG A 80 6.93 5.20 3.18
N GLU A 81 8.19 5.45 2.97
CA GLU A 81 9.26 4.86 3.76
C GLU A 81 10.30 5.94 4.03
N GLY A 82 10.53 6.24 5.32
CA GLY A 82 11.50 7.24 5.71
C GLY A 82 11.21 8.63 5.15
N GLY A 83 9.93 9.00 5.05
CA GLY A 83 9.52 10.31 4.55
C GLY A 83 9.52 10.42 3.03
N ARG A 84 9.72 9.31 2.33
CA ARG A 84 9.78 9.28 0.88
C ARG A 84 8.70 8.35 0.34
N THR A 85 7.98 8.79 -0.71
CA THR A 85 6.97 7.96 -1.34
C THR A 85 7.65 6.89 -2.19
N VAL A 86 7.33 5.63 -1.92
CA VAL A 86 7.92 4.50 -2.64
C VAL A 86 6.90 3.77 -3.51
N ALA A 87 5.62 4.03 -3.30
CA ALA A 87 4.56 3.45 -4.11
C ALA A 87 3.30 4.28 -4.00
N SER A 88 2.40 4.11 -4.93
CA SER A 88 1.08 4.74 -4.86
C SER A 88 0.03 3.70 -5.21
N GLY A 89 -1.15 3.84 -4.62
CA GLY A 89 -2.19 2.87 -4.85
C GLY A 89 -3.58 3.45 -4.72
N VAL A 90 -4.55 2.61 -5.03
CA VAL A 90 -5.96 2.95 -4.91
C VAL A 90 -6.70 1.77 -4.27
N VAL A 91 -7.61 2.08 -3.36
CA VAL A 91 -8.44 1.07 -2.72
C VAL A 91 -9.38 0.49 -3.78
N SER A 92 -9.30 -0.82 -4.02
CA SER A 92 -10.18 -1.48 -4.98
C SER A 92 -11.43 -2.03 -4.32
N SER A 93 -11.30 -2.57 -3.12
CA SER A 93 -12.43 -3.03 -2.33
C SER A 93 -12.07 -3.08 -0.86
N VAL A 94 -13.06 -2.87 -0.01
CA VAL A 94 -12.88 -2.90 1.43
C VAL A 94 -13.30 -4.28 1.95
N ILE A 95 -12.49 -4.88 2.82
CA ILE A 95 -12.79 -6.20 3.41
C ILE A 95 -13.38 -6.03 4.81
N GLU A 96 -12.74 -5.24 5.68
CA GLU A 96 -13.20 -5.01 7.05
C GLU A 96 -13.02 -3.57 7.48
#